data_b80bb5cae724957ffb16a9a6d42f326a
#
_entry.id   b80bb5cae724957ffb16a9a6d42f326a
#
_cell.length_a   1.000
_cell.length_b   1.000
_cell.length_c   1.000
_cell.angle_alpha   90.00
_cell.angle_beta   90.00
_cell.angle_gamma   90.00
#
_symmetry.space_group_name_H-M   'P 1'
#
loop_
_entity.id
_entity.type
_entity.pdbx_description
1 polymer ?
#
loop_
_entity_poly.entity_id
_entity_poly.type
_entity_poly.pdbx_seq_one_letter_code
_entity_poly.pdbx_strand_id
1 'polypeptide(L)'
;MLRVKNLYKSFGGIRAINNITLEIEKSSITALIGPNGAGKTTLFNIINGSIKPDSGTVELNEIDITGYEPHQLFNLGILRTFQVAHEFSSLTVKDNLMMVPPNQTGESILQTWFSPKKIKLEEQNITRKADEVMEFLQLKHLANEYAGNLSGGQKKLLELGRTMMVDPKIVLLDEVGAGVNRTLLNTIGDAILRLNKEFHYTFCMIEHDIEFISRLCDPVIVMAEGSILMKDKISKVKENDKVIEVYLGKN
;
A
#
# COMPACT_ATOMS: atom_id res chain seq x y z
N MET A 1 10.89 -8.79 -2.90
CA MET A 1 10.10 -9.96 -2.56
C MET A 1 9.83 -9.97 -1.07
N LEU A 2 8.57 -10.09 -0.68
CA LEU A 2 8.15 -10.17 0.73
C LEU A 2 7.74 -11.61 1.03
N ARG A 3 8.27 -12.17 2.12
CA ARG A 3 7.91 -13.51 2.60
C ARG A 3 7.40 -13.44 4.03
N VAL A 4 6.36 -14.18 4.31
CA VAL A 4 5.81 -14.40 5.64
C VAL A 4 5.88 -15.89 5.91
N LYS A 5 6.44 -16.31 7.06
CA LYS A 5 6.63 -17.71 7.39
C LYS A 5 6.05 -18.03 8.76
N ASN A 6 5.16 -19.02 8.80
CA ASN A 6 4.55 -19.57 10.02
C ASN A 6 4.06 -18.49 10.99
N LEU A 7 3.38 -17.46 10.46
CA LEU A 7 2.95 -16.31 11.24
C LEU A 7 1.74 -16.65 12.11
N TYR A 8 1.78 -16.24 13.37
CA TYR A 8 0.67 -16.35 14.31
C TYR A 8 0.41 -15.02 15.01
N LYS A 9 -0.87 -14.73 15.25
CA LYS A 9 -1.31 -13.59 16.07
C LYS A 9 -2.65 -13.87 16.71
N SER A 10 -2.72 -13.66 18.02
CA SER A 10 -3.96 -13.75 18.79
C SER A 10 -4.23 -12.45 19.54
N PHE A 11 -5.50 -12.14 19.74
CA PHE A 11 -5.98 -11.03 20.57
C PHE A 11 -6.93 -11.61 21.63
N GLY A 12 -6.49 -11.68 22.88
CA GLY A 12 -7.23 -12.40 23.91
C GLY A 12 -7.44 -13.86 23.51
N GLY A 13 -8.70 -14.31 23.45
CA GLY A 13 -9.06 -15.68 23.02
C GLY A 13 -9.21 -15.88 21.52
N ILE A 14 -9.10 -14.81 20.70
CA ILE A 14 -9.36 -14.88 19.25
C ILE A 14 -8.03 -15.00 18.51
N ARG A 15 -7.86 -16.07 17.72
CA ARG A 15 -6.72 -16.27 16.84
C ARG A 15 -6.98 -15.57 15.50
N ALA A 16 -6.45 -14.35 15.35
CA ALA A 16 -6.64 -13.54 14.16
C ALA A 16 -5.75 -13.97 12.98
N ILE A 17 -4.57 -14.52 13.26
CA ILE A 17 -3.64 -15.11 12.28
C ILE A 17 -3.24 -16.49 12.80
N ASN A 18 -3.39 -17.50 11.94
CA ASN A 18 -3.18 -18.90 12.27
C ASN A 18 -2.32 -19.57 11.20
N ASN A 19 -1.02 -19.65 11.47
CA ASN A 19 -0.02 -20.31 10.62
C ASN A 19 0.00 -19.78 9.17
N ILE A 20 0.08 -18.46 8.99
CA ILE A 20 0.18 -17.90 7.64
C ILE A 20 1.61 -18.05 7.13
N THR A 21 1.73 -18.68 5.95
CA THR A 21 2.92 -18.67 5.12
C THR A 21 2.54 -18.21 3.72
N LEU A 22 3.13 -17.09 3.26
CA LEU A 22 2.88 -16.54 1.94
C LEU A 22 4.12 -15.83 1.39
N GLU A 23 4.09 -15.63 0.08
CA GLU A 23 5.11 -14.91 -0.65
C GLU A 23 4.45 -13.95 -1.64
N ILE A 24 4.92 -12.69 -1.64
CA ILE A 24 4.56 -11.67 -2.62
C ILE A 24 5.80 -11.46 -3.51
N GLU A 25 5.65 -11.75 -4.78
CA GLU A 25 6.73 -11.67 -5.76
C GLU A 25 7.05 -10.21 -6.11
N LYS A 26 8.30 -9.97 -6.47
CA LYS A 26 8.72 -8.63 -6.95
C LYS A 26 7.99 -8.30 -8.25
N SER A 27 7.60 -7.05 -8.40
CA SER A 27 6.89 -6.53 -9.58
C SER A 27 5.56 -7.25 -9.87
N SER A 28 4.91 -7.83 -8.85
CA SER A 28 3.56 -8.38 -8.95
C SER A 28 2.52 -7.41 -8.38
N ILE A 29 1.27 -7.58 -8.81
CA ILE A 29 0.09 -6.98 -8.17
C ILE A 29 -0.70 -8.14 -7.57
N THR A 30 -0.57 -8.35 -6.27
CA THR A 30 -1.21 -9.44 -5.53
C THR A 30 -2.45 -8.94 -4.81
N ALA A 31 -3.60 -9.60 -4.98
CA ALA A 31 -4.78 -9.33 -4.15
C ALA A 31 -4.81 -10.23 -2.92
N LEU A 32 -5.26 -9.68 -1.80
CA LEU A 32 -5.56 -10.40 -0.57
C LEU A 32 -7.06 -10.23 -0.29
N ILE A 33 -7.83 -11.28 -0.50
CA ILE A 33 -9.28 -11.28 -0.37
C ILE A 33 -9.75 -12.25 0.72
N GLY A 34 -11.01 -12.11 1.12
CA GLY A 34 -11.64 -12.97 2.13
C GLY A 34 -12.74 -12.22 2.87
N PRO A 35 -13.60 -12.92 3.62
CA PRO A 35 -14.68 -12.32 4.39
C PRO A 35 -14.15 -11.36 5.47
N ASN A 36 -15.08 -10.61 6.07
CA ASN A 36 -14.77 -9.78 7.24
C ASN A 36 -14.34 -10.70 8.39
N GLY A 37 -13.30 -10.27 9.13
CA GLY A 37 -12.72 -11.10 10.20
C GLY A 37 -11.74 -12.18 9.74
N ALA A 38 -11.47 -12.34 8.44
CA ALA A 38 -10.50 -13.33 7.94
C ALA A 38 -9.04 -13.05 8.33
N GLY A 39 -8.72 -11.88 8.92
CA GLY A 39 -7.37 -11.54 9.37
C GLY A 39 -6.57 -10.66 8.40
N LYS A 40 -7.14 -10.24 7.27
CA LYS A 40 -6.45 -9.45 6.22
C LYS A 40 -5.77 -8.19 6.77
N THR A 41 -6.53 -7.34 7.47
CA THR A 41 -6.02 -6.09 8.07
C THR A 41 -4.98 -6.37 9.18
N THR A 42 -5.16 -7.47 9.94
CA THR A 42 -4.18 -7.90 10.94
C THR A 42 -2.85 -8.28 10.27
N LEU A 43 -2.91 -9.01 9.17
CA LEU A 43 -1.71 -9.37 8.39
C LEU A 43 -1.01 -8.11 7.86
N PHE A 44 -1.74 -7.15 7.29
CA PHE A 44 -1.17 -5.87 6.85
C PHE A 44 -0.57 -5.08 8.01
N ASN A 45 -1.23 -5.07 9.17
CA ASN A 45 -0.72 -4.42 10.38
C ASN A 45 0.59 -5.05 10.89
N ILE A 46 0.78 -6.35 10.72
CA ILE A 46 2.03 -7.03 11.06
C ILE A 46 3.11 -6.68 10.04
N ILE A 47 2.81 -6.75 8.75
CA ILE A 47 3.78 -6.46 7.68
C ILE A 47 4.27 -5.01 7.75
N ASN A 48 3.41 -4.05 8.10
CA ASN A 48 3.78 -2.63 8.22
C ASN A 48 4.30 -2.23 9.62
N GLY A 49 4.46 -3.20 10.54
CA GLY A 49 5.03 -2.97 11.87
C GLY A 49 4.10 -2.34 12.91
N SER A 50 2.82 -2.09 12.57
CA SER A 50 1.84 -1.54 13.52
C SER A 50 1.48 -2.54 14.63
N ILE A 51 1.65 -3.85 14.38
CA ILE A 51 1.38 -4.92 15.33
C ILE A 51 2.52 -5.94 15.24
N LYS A 52 3.05 -6.35 16.40
CA LYS A 52 4.04 -7.44 16.47
C LYS A 52 3.34 -8.80 16.41
N PRO A 53 3.84 -9.77 15.64
CA PRO A 53 3.33 -11.14 15.66
C PRO A 53 3.66 -11.82 17.00
N ASP A 54 2.92 -12.88 17.32
CA ASP A 54 3.22 -13.71 18.48
C ASP A 54 4.34 -14.71 18.17
N SER A 55 4.39 -15.19 16.92
CA SER A 55 5.49 -16.02 16.39
C SER A 55 5.49 -16.00 14.86
N GLY A 56 6.53 -16.59 14.26
CA GLY A 56 6.79 -16.56 12.83
C GLY A 56 7.64 -15.37 12.43
N THR A 57 7.93 -15.25 11.13
CA THR A 57 8.82 -14.21 10.58
C THR A 57 8.24 -13.52 9.37
N VAL A 58 8.65 -12.26 9.19
CA VAL A 58 8.40 -11.45 7.99
C VAL A 58 9.76 -11.06 7.41
N GLU A 59 10.00 -11.38 6.15
CA GLU A 59 11.25 -11.10 5.46
C GLU A 59 11.01 -10.20 4.24
N LEU A 60 11.86 -9.19 4.06
CA LEU A 60 11.91 -8.38 2.84
C LEU A 60 13.27 -8.57 2.16
N ASN A 61 13.29 -9.13 0.95
CA ASN A 61 14.53 -9.43 0.21
C ASN A 61 15.55 -10.20 1.08
N GLU A 62 15.10 -11.24 1.78
CA GLU A 62 15.91 -12.11 2.66
C GLU A 62 16.38 -11.45 3.97
N ILE A 63 16.01 -10.21 4.23
CA ILE A 63 16.26 -9.52 5.48
C ILE A 63 15.05 -9.75 6.40
N ASP A 64 15.30 -10.27 7.61
CA ASP A 64 14.27 -10.38 8.64
C ASP A 64 13.90 -8.99 9.17
N ILE A 65 12.64 -8.63 9.00
CA ILE A 65 12.05 -7.35 9.41
C ILE A 65 10.99 -7.54 10.49
N THR A 66 10.93 -8.72 11.09
CA THR A 66 9.91 -9.06 12.09
C THR A 66 9.96 -8.13 13.28
N GLY A 67 8.84 -7.49 13.57
CA GLY A 67 8.70 -6.58 14.71
C GLY A 67 9.40 -5.22 14.56
N TYR A 68 9.90 -4.88 13.37
CA TYR A 68 10.38 -3.52 13.08
C TYR A 68 9.24 -2.52 13.24
N GLU A 69 9.59 -1.30 13.66
CA GLU A 69 8.64 -0.20 13.77
C GLU A 69 8.29 0.40 12.40
N PRO A 70 7.11 1.02 12.23
CA PRO A 70 6.66 1.53 10.92
C PRO A 70 7.66 2.49 10.23
N HIS A 71 8.35 3.34 11.00
CA HIS A 71 9.33 4.28 10.44
C HIS A 71 10.58 3.57 9.87
N GLN A 72 10.98 2.44 10.47
CA GLN A 72 12.09 1.62 9.97
C GLN A 72 11.68 0.92 8.66
N LEU A 73 10.45 0.39 8.61
CA LEU A 73 9.89 -0.25 7.43
C LEU A 73 9.68 0.73 6.27
N PHE A 74 9.26 1.96 6.56
CA PHE A 74 9.20 3.04 5.58
C PHE A 74 10.57 3.27 4.93
N ASN A 75 11.63 3.38 5.72
CA ASN A 75 13.00 3.55 5.21
C ASN A 75 13.51 2.35 4.39
N LEU A 76 12.98 1.16 4.63
CA LEU A 76 13.25 -0.04 3.84
C LEU A 76 12.40 -0.14 2.57
N GLY A 77 11.43 0.76 2.39
CA GLY A 77 10.56 0.83 1.23
C GLY A 77 9.27 0.01 1.35
N ILE A 78 8.82 -0.31 2.57
CA ILE A 78 7.47 -0.84 2.81
C ILE A 78 6.55 0.34 3.08
N LEU A 79 5.62 0.57 2.17
CA LEU A 79 4.64 1.64 2.29
C LEU A 79 3.23 1.06 2.43
N ARG A 80 2.38 1.74 3.17
CA ARG A 80 0.96 1.40 3.26
C ARG A 80 0.13 2.65 3.03
N THR A 81 -0.90 2.51 2.20
CA THR A 81 -1.99 3.48 2.14
C THR A 81 -3.05 3.12 3.19
N PHE A 82 -3.80 4.09 3.66
CA PHE A 82 -4.83 3.89 4.65
C PHE A 82 -6.21 3.82 3.99
N GLN A 83 -7.15 3.10 4.63
CA GLN A 83 -8.54 3.00 4.18
C GLN A 83 -9.21 4.38 4.05
N VAL A 84 -8.88 5.30 4.96
CA VAL A 84 -9.23 6.72 4.85
C VAL A 84 -7.99 7.49 4.44
N ALA A 85 -8.08 8.25 3.35
CA ALA A 85 -6.95 9.06 2.89
C ALA A 85 -6.55 10.08 3.97
N HIS A 86 -5.29 10.06 4.36
CA HIS A 86 -4.71 10.95 5.36
C HIS A 86 -3.86 12.03 4.68
N GLU A 87 -4.52 12.89 3.90
CA GLU A 87 -3.89 14.08 3.38
C GLU A 87 -3.75 15.16 4.46
N PHE A 88 -2.73 15.98 4.34
CA PHE A 88 -2.63 17.21 5.12
C PHE A 88 -3.54 18.26 4.49
N SER A 89 -4.78 18.33 4.97
CA SER A 89 -5.86 19.11 4.36
C SER A 89 -5.58 20.59 4.21
N SER A 90 -4.73 21.16 5.08
CA SER A 90 -4.29 22.55 5.08
C SER A 90 -3.06 22.83 4.18
N LEU A 91 -2.48 21.82 3.58
CA LEU A 91 -1.39 21.94 2.62
C LEU A 91 -1.91 21.79 1.20
N THR A 92 -1.17 22.36 0.24
CA THR A 92 -1.49 22.17 -1.18
C THR A 92 -1.22 20.71 -1.62
N VAL A 93 -1.75 20.31 -2.76
CA VAL A 93 -1.45 19.01 -3.39
C VAL A 93 0.05 18.85 -3.56
N LYS A 94 0.72 19.87 -4.06
CA LYS A 94 2.17 19.89 -4.27
C LYS A 94 2.93 19.73 -2.96
N ASP A 95 2.57 20.48 -1.91
CA ASP A 95 3.24 20.41 -0.61
C ASP A 95 3.05 19.03 0.04
N ASN A 96 1.88 18.41 -0.11
CA ASN A 96 1.61 17.05 0.34
C ASN A 96 2.54 16.01 -0.28
N LEU A 97 2.99 16.22 -1.51
CA LEU A 97 3.99 15.38 -2.17
C LEU A 97 5.39 15.71 -1.69
N MET A 98 5.74 17.00 -1.64
CA MET A 98 7.10 17.45 -1.33
C MET A 98 7.57 17.12 0.09
N MET A 99 6.66 16.95 1.03
CA MET A 99 6.99 16.60 2.42
C MET A 99 7.31 15.11 2.65
N VAL A 100 7.08 14.24 1.66
CA VAL A 100 7.20 12.78 1.85
C VAL A 100 8.65 12.26 1.84
N PRO A 101 9.56 12.75 0.97
CA PRO A 101 10.92 12.22 0.91
C PRO A 101 11.62 12.32 2.27
N PRO A 102 12.22 11.21 2.77
CA PRO A 102 12.88 11.22 4.08
C PRO A 102 14.25 11.91 4.02
N ASN A 103 14.79 12.27 5.20
CA ASN A 103 16.15 12.76 5.38
C ASN A 103 16.46 14.05 4.59
N GLN A 104 15.50 14.95 4.46
CA GLN A 104 15.75 16.24 3.82
C GLN A 104 16.75 17.06 4.64
N THR A 105 17.79 17.58 3.98
CA THR A 105 18.87 18.35 4.66
C THR A 105 18.30 19.56 5.41
N GLY A 106 17.21 20.16 4.92
CA GLY A 106 16.51 21.29 5.52
C GLY A 106 15.80 21.02 6.86
N GLU A 107 15.61 19.75 7.25
CA GLU A 107 15.02 19.37 8.55
C GLU A 107 16.01 19.59 9.72
N SER A 108 17.30 19.77 9.43
CA SER A 108 18.33 20.02 10.45
C SER A 108 18.67 21.51 10.53
N ILE A 109 18.43 22.14 11.68
CA ILE A 109 18.75 23.56 11.93
C ILE A 109 20.21 23.87 11.62
N LEU A 110 21.15 22.99 12.02
CA LEU A 110 22.58 23.17 11.76
C LEU A 110 22.89 23.10 10.26
N GLN A 111 22.32 22.15 9.54
CA GLN A 111 22.54 21.99 8.11
C GLN A 111 21.91 23.12 7.30
N THR A 112 20.81 23.70 7.78
CA THR A 112 20.19 24.87 7.15
C THR A 112 21.13 26.07 7.14
N TRP A 113 21.93 26.25 8.18
CA TRP A 113 22.91 27.32 8.26
C TRP A 113 24.18 27.03 7.43
N PHE A 114 24.64 25.79 7.42
CA PHE A 114 25.94 25.45 6.81
C PHE A 114 25.85 24.93 5.36
N SER A 115 24.65 24.58 4.87
CA SER A 115 24.50 23.93 3.56
C SER A 115 23.36 24.49 2.69
N PRO A 116 23.18 25.82 2.57
CA PRO A 116 22.03 26.40 1.84
C PRO A 116 22.00 26.03 0.36
N LYS A 117 23.16 25.85 -0.28
CA LYS A 117 23.24 25.43 -1.69
C LYS A 117 22.77 23.99 -1.90
N LYS A 118 23.08 23.09 -0.95
CA LYS A 118 22.64 21.70 -0.98
C LYS A 118 21.13 21.60 -0.80
N ILE A 119 20.58 22.33 0.18
CA ILE A 119 19.15 22.39 0.43
C ILE A 119 18.39 22.86 -0.82
N LYS A 120 18.85 23.96 -1.42
CA LYS A 120 18.22 24.48 -2.64
C LYS A 120 18.21 23.46 -3.79
N LEU A 121 19.28 22.69 -3.96
CA LEU A 121 19.34 21.65 -4.98
C LEU A 121 18.40 20.48 -4.65
N GLU A 122 18.33 20.06 -3.39
CA GLU A 122 17.40 19.04 -2.94
C GLU A 122 15.93 19.47 -3.15
N GLU A 123 15.57 20.68 -2.74
CA GLU A 123 14.22 21.24 -2.96
C GLU A 123 13.86 21.30 -4.45
N GLN A 124 14.79 21.69 -5.32
CA GLN A 124 14.56 21.68 -6.76
C GLN A 124 14.29 20.27 -7.30
N ASN A 125 15.05 19.27 -6.83
CA ASN A 125 14.86 17.88 -7.22
C ASN A 125 13.51 17.33 -6.72
N ILE A 126 13.15 17.61 -5.46
CA ILE A 126 11.87 17.20 -4.86
C ILE A 126 10.71 17.88 -5.61
N THR A 127 10.82 19.18 -5.90
CA THR A 127 9.84 19.93 -6.67
C THR A 127 9.63 19.31 -8.05
N ARG A 128 10.71 19.01 -8.78
CA ARG A 128 10.62 18.37 -10.09
C ARG A 128 9.95 17.01 -10.01
N LYS A 129 10.33 16.17 -9.04
CA LYS A 129 9.70 14.86 -8.83
C LYS A 129 8.21 15.00 -8.50
N ALA A 130 7.82 15.98 -7.67
CA ALA A 130 6.42 16.26 -7.37
C ALA A 130 5.63 16.68 -8.63
N ASP A 131 6.23 17.52 -9.47
CA ASP A 131 5.60 17.93 -10.74
C ASP A 131 5.41 16.73 -11.70
N GLU A 132 6.40 15.84 -11.82
CA GLU A 132 6.32 14.60 -12.61
C GLU A 132 5.23 13.65 -12.07
N VAL A 133 5.15 13.48 -10.75
CA VAL A 133 4.12 12.67 -10.08
C VAL A 133 2.72 13.24 -10.32
N MET A 134 2.54 14.55 -10.16
CA MET A 134 1.25 15.19 -10.43
C MET A 134 0.83 15.07 -11.90
N GLU A 135 1.76 15.14 -12.84
CA GLU A 135 1.49 14.93 -14.26
C GLU A 135 1.09 13.48 -14.55
N PHE A 136 1.82 12.51 -14.00
CA PHE A 136 1.52 11.09 -14.12
C PHE A 136 0.10 10.74 -13.61
N LEU A 137 -0.31 11.35 -12.49
CA LEU A 137 -1.61 11.12 -11.84
C LEU A 137 -2.71 12.08 -12.34
N GLN A 138 -2.41 12.95 -13.32
CA GLN A 138 -3.34 13.96 -13.85
C GLN A 138 -3.84 14.95 -12.76
N LEU A 139 -3.01 15.20 -11.74
CA LEU A 139 -3.31 16.16 -10.66
C LEU A 139 -2.65 17.54 -10.84
N LYS A 140 -1.89 17.77 -11.91
CA LYS A 140 -1.11 19.00 -12.11
C LYS A 140 -1.95 20.28 -12.08
N HIS A 141 -3.18 20.22 -12.61
CA HIS A 141 -4.12 21.34 -12.57
C HIS A 141 -4.61 21.72 -11.17
N LEU A 142 -4.40 20.83 -10.19
CA LEU A 142 -4.75 21.01 -8.78
C LEU A 142 -3.51 21.27 -7.89
N ALA A 143 -2.33 21.52 -8.47
CA ALA A 143 -1.07 21.61 -7.72
C ALA A 143 -1.12 22.60 -6.55
N ASN A 144 -1.78 23.74 -6.72
CA ASN A 144 -1.92 24.81 -5.73
C ASN A 144 -3.23 24.75 -4.92
N GLU A 145 -4.11 23.77 -5.19
CA GLU A 145 -5.32 23.57 -4.40
C GLU A 145 -4.96 22.94 -3.06
N TYR A 146 -5.71 23.33 -2.01
CA TYR A 146 -5.62 22.65 -0.73
C TYR A 146 -6.12 21.21 -0.84
N ALA A 147 -5.36 20.26 -0.31
CA ALA A 147 -5.72 18.85 -0.40
C ALA A 147 -7.06 18.53 0.28
N GLY A 148 -7.48 19.34 1.26
CA GLY A 148 -8.80 19.24 1.87
C GLY A 148 -9.97 19.42 0.89
N ASN A 149 -9.78 20.21 -0.18
CA ASN A 149 -10.79 20.50 -1.21
C ASN A 149 -10.92 19.40 -2.28
N LEU A 150 -10.03 18.43 -2.30
CA LEU A 150 -10.04 17.35 -3.27
C LEU A 150 -11.25 16.43 -3.06
N SER A 151 -11.78 15.90 -4.17
CA SER A 151 -12.74 14.79 -4.11
C SER A 151 -12.09 13.53 -3.51
N GLY A 152 -12.90 12.62 -2.97
CA GLY A 152 -12.40 11.38 -2.34
C GLY A 152 -11.42 10.60 -3.21
N GLY A 153 -11.68 10.49 -4.50
CA GLY A 153 -10.77 9.77 -5.37
C GLY A 153 -9.53 10.58 -5.78
N GLN A 154 -9.60 11.92 -5.86
CA GLN A 154 -8.40 12.74 -6.03
C GLN A 154 -7.49 12.63 -4.80
N LYS A 155 -8.06 12.52 -3.58
CA LYS A 155 -7.31 12.22 -2.37
C LYS A 155 -6.62 10.86 -2.44
N LYS A 156 -7.29 9.83 -2.98
CA LYS A 156 -6.69 8.51 -3.21
C LYS A 156 -5.56 8.54 -4.25
N LEU A 157 -5.72 9.32 -5.33
CA LEU A 157 -4.63 9.56 -6.29
C LEU A 157 -3.45 10.30 -5.63
N LEU A 158 -3.72 11.32 -4.80
CA LEU A 158 -2.67 12.01 -4.05
C LEU A 158 -1.94 11.05 -3.10
N GLU A 159 -2.66 10.17 -2.41
CA GLU A 159 -2.09 9.15 -1.54
C GLU A 159 -1.18 8.18 -2.33
N LEU A 160 -1.62 7.73 -3.51
CA LEU A 160 -0.78 6.94 -4.41
C LEU A 160 0.46 7.75 -4.86
N GLY A 161 0.29 9.04 -5.18
CA GLY A 161 1.39 9.94 -5.52
C GLY A 161 2.43 10.07 -4.42
N ARG A 162 2.00 10.09 -3.17
CA ARG A 162 2.93 10.11 -2.03
C ARG A 162 3.83 8.86 -2.01
N THR A 163 3.33 7.70 -2.42
CA THR A 163 4.19 6.51 -2.54
C THR A 163 5.23 6.63 -3.65
N MET A 164 4.94 7.42 -4.69
CA MET A 164 5.87 7.67 -5.80
C MET A 164 7.00 8.65 -5.44
N MET A 165 6.83 9.44 -4.38
CA MET A 165 7.87 10.39 -3.93
C MET A 165 9.07 9.69 -3.28
N VAL A 166 8.95 8.42 -2.93
CA VAL A 166 10.01 7.55 -2.42
C VAL A 166 10.21 6.36 -3.37
N ASP A 167 11.17 5.49 -3.11
CA ASP A 167 11.43 4.29 -3.92
C ASP A 167 10.87 3.04 -3.20
N PRO A 168 9.57 2.73 -3.36
CA PRO A 168 8.94 1.64 -2.65
C PRO A 168 9.45 0.29 -3.15
N LYS A 169 9.70 -0.64 -2.22
CA LYS A 169 9.91 -2.06 -2.53
C LYS A 169 8.58 -2.80 -2.63
N ILE A 170 7.63 -2.42 -1.77
CA ILE A 170 6.25 -2.91 -1.79
C ILE A 170 5.31 -1.83 -1.28
N VAL A 171 4.16 -1.69 -1.92
CA VAL A 171 3.05 -0.83 -1.50
C VAL A 171 1.87 -1.70 -1.09
N LEU A 172 1.45 -1.57 0.16
CA LEU A 172 0.26 -2.22 0.70
C LEU A 172 -0.93 -1.27 0.51
N LEU A 173 -1.89 -1.66 -0.31
CA LEU A 173 -3.09 -0.88 -0.62
C LEU A 173 -4.29 -1.44 0.15
N ASP A 174 -4.95 -0.61 0.94
CA ASP A 174 -6.07 -1.03 1.80
C ASP A 174 -7.36 -0.36 1.32
N GLU A 175 -8.22 -1.14 0.62
CA GLU A 175 -9.54 -0.73 0.11
C GLU A 175 -9.53 0.59 -0.67
N VAL A 176 -8.68 0.69 -1.71
CA VAL A 176 -8.56 1.91 -2.53
C VAL A 176 -9.87 2.29 -3.21
N GLY A 177 -10.74 1.31 -3.47
CA GLY A 177 -12.06 1.51 -4.10
C GLY A 177 -13.14 2.04 -3.16
N ALA A 178 -12.91 2.06 -1.85
CA ALA A 178 -13.93 2.47 -0.89
C ALA A 178 -14.33 3.95 -1.07
N GLY A 179 -15.62 4.19 -1.33
CA GLY A 179 -16.16 5.55 -1.51
C GLY A 179 -15.76 6.26 -2.82
N VAL A 180 -15.19 5.53 -3.77
CA VAL A 180 -14.75 6.07 -5.06
C VAL A 180 -15.74 5.67 -6.17
N ASN A 181 -16.11 6.61 -7.05
CA ASN A 181 -16.94 6.29 -8.20
C ASN A 181 -16.17 5.43 -9.24
N ARG A 182 -16.90 4.75 -10.11
CA ARG A 182 -16.34 3.77 -11.06
C ARG A 182 -15.29 4.36 -12.00
N THR A 183 -15.53 5.58 -12.51
CA THR A 183 -14.61 6.25 -13.43
C THR A 183 -13.25 6.49 -12.76
N LEU A 184 -13.27 7.00 -11.54
CA LEU A 184 -12.07 7.32 -10.79
C LEU A 184 -11.35 6.07 -10.28
N LEU A 185 -12.12 5.02 -9.91
CA LEU A 185 -11.55 3.71 -9.59
C LEU A 185 -10.78 3.14 -10.80
N ASN A 186 -11.31 3.31 -12.01
CA ASN A 186 -10.60 2.93 -13.23
C ASN A 186 -9.30 3.74 -13.41
N THR A 187 -9.33 5.05 -13.18
CA THR A 187 -8.13 5.90 -13.25
C THR A 187 -7.06 5.46 -12.25
N ILE A 188 -7.46 5.15 -11.00
CA ILE A 188 -6.55 4.62 -9.98
C ILE A 188 -5.95 3.28 -10.43
N GLY A 189 -6.78 2.38 -10.97
CA GLY A 189 -6.33 1.09 -11.48
C GLY A 189 -5.34 1.21 -12.63
N ASP A 190 -5.59 2.13 -13.57
CA ASP A 190 -4.66 2.41 -14.67
C ASP A 190 -3.32 2.96 -14.16
N ALA A 191 -3.34 3.83 -13.15
CA ALA A 191 -2.14 4.32 -12.50
C ALA A 191 -1.35 3.19 -11.83
N ILE A 192 -2.01 2.29 -11.08
CA ILE A 192 -1.38 1.11 -10.46
C ILE A 192 -0.75 0.20 -11.52
N LEU A 193 -1.47 -0.10 -12.62
CA LEU A 193 -0.94 -0.92 -13.71
C LEU A 193 0.30 -0.28 -14.36
N ARG A 194 0.26 1.03 -14.59
CA ARG A 194 1.39 1.76 -15.16
C ARG A 194 2.59 1.76 -14.20
N LEU A 195 2.37 1.99 -12.92
CA LEU A 195 3.44 1.93 -11.91
C LEU A 195 4.08 0.54 -11.85
N ASN A 196 3.27 -0.51 -11.94
CA ASN A 196 3.81 -1.87 -11.97
C ASN A 196 4.60 -2.16 -13.25
N LYS A 197 4.06 -1.81 -14.44
CA LYS A 197 4.66 -2.13 -15.74
C LYS A 197 5.88 -1.25 -16.06
N GLU A 198 5.79 0.07 -15.82
CA GLU A 198 6.80 1.04 -16.21
C GLU A 198 7.91 1.20 -15.14
N PHE A 199 7.54 1.08 -13.85
CA PHE A 199 8.44 1.33 -12.72
C PHE A 199 8.71 0.09 -11.85
N HIS A 200 8.16 -1.07 -12.22
CA HIS A 200 8.34 -2.34 -11.52
C HIS A 200 7.92 -2.32 -10.05
N TYR A 201 6.93 -1.51 -9.70
CA TYR A 201 6.37 -1.48 -8.36
C TYR A 201 5.72 -2.82 -8.00
N THR A 202 5.89 -3.24 -6.76
CA THR A 202 5.19 -4.40 -6.19
C THR A 202 4.02 -3.90 -5.37
N PHE A 203 2.84 -4.45 -5.63
CA PHE A 203 1.63 -4.13 -4.87
C PHE A 203 1.06 -5.37 -4.19
N CYS A 204 0.58 -5.19 -2.96
CA CYS A 204 -0.34 -6.12 -2.32
C CYS A 204 -1.57 -5.33 -1.90
N MET A 205 -2.75 -5.75 -2.33
CA MET A 205 -3.98 -4.99 -2.03
C MET A 205 -5.05 -5.82 -1.36
N ILE A 206 -5.71 -5.23 -0.38
CA ILE A 206 -6.98 -5.72 0.16
C ILE A 206 -8.07 -5.01 -0.62
N GLU A 207 -8.94 -5.78 -1.29
CA GLU A 207 -10.05 -5.25 -2.08
C GLU A 207 -11.24 -6.19 -2.07
N HIS A 208 -12.42 -5.62 -2.34
CA HIS A 208 -13.68 -6.35 -2.40
C HIS A 208 -14.33 -6.29 -3.78
N ASP A 209 -13.92 -5.37 -4.65
CA ASP A 209 -14.42 -5.27 -6.03
C ASP A 209 -13.74 -6.33 -6.91
N ILE A 210 -14.50 -7.38 -7.21
CA ILE A 210 -14.00 -8.53 -7.98
C ILE A 210 -13.63 -8.17 -9.42
N GLU A 211 -14.27 -7.17 -10.03
CA GLU A 211 -13.90 -6.72 -11.38
C GLU A 211 -12.57 -5.98 -11.35
N PHE A 212 -12.38 -5.10 -10.35
CA PHE A 212 -11.13 -4.39 -10.15
C PHE A 212 -9.97 -5.36 -9.90
N ILE A 213 -10.17 -6.36 -9.03
CA ILE A 213 -9.20 -7.42 -8.77
C ILE A 213 -8.88 -8.21 -10.04
N SER A 214 -9.91 -8.62 -10.80
CA SER A 214 -9.74 -9.41 -12.03
C SER A 214 -8.94 -8.68 -13.10
N ARG A 215 -9.03 -7.36 -13.12
CA ARG A 215 -8.30 -6.49 -14.07
C ARG A 215 -6.83 -6.30 -13.69
N LEU A 216 -6.53 -6.24 -12.40
CA LEU A 216 -5.23 -5.78 -11.93
C LEU A 216 -4.35 -6.90 -11.37
N CYS A 217 -4.94 -7.88 -10.69
CA CYS A 217 -4.20 -8.76 -9.79
C CYS A 217 -3.96 -10.15 -10.36
N ASP A 218 -2.72 -10.58 -10.28
CA ASP A 218 -2.26 -11.95 -10.45
C ASP A 218 -0.99 -12.12 -9.61
N PRO A 219 -1.00 -12.98 -8.57
CA PRO A 219 -2.06 -13.86 -8.10
C PRO A 219 -3.07 -13.20 -7.14
N VAL A 220 -4.13 -13.95 -6.81
CA VAL A 220 -5.08 -13.66 -5.74
C VAL A 220 -4.89 -14.66 -4.60
N ILE A 221 -4.75 -14.15 -3.39
CA ILE A 221 -4.66 -14.93 -2.14
C ILE A 221 -5.99 -14.81 -1.41
N VAL A 222 -6.58 -15.94 -1.07
CA VAL A 222 -7.83 -16.00 -0.31
C VAL A 222 -7.53 -16.36 1.13
N MET A 223 -7.99 -15.53 2.07
CA MET A 223 -7.91 -15.79 3.51
C MET A 223 -9.28 -16.11 4.10
N ALA A 224 -9.28 -17.07 5.02
CA ALA A 224 -10.43 -17.42 5.85
C ALA A 224 -9.95 -17.83 7.25
N GLU A 225 -10.66 -17.43 8.30
CA GLU A 225 -10.40 -17.83 9.69
C GLU A 225 -8.91 -17.71 10.10
N GLY A 226 -8.28 -16.63 9.70
CA GLY A 226 -6.87 -16.37 10.01
C GLY A 226 -5.85 -17.18 9.22
N SER A 227 -6.27 -17.97 8.23
CA SER A 227 -5.40 -18.86 7.43
C SER A 227 -5.53 -18.58 5.94
N ILE A 228 -4.55 -19.01 5.15
CA ILE A 228 -4.64 -18.97 3.68
C ILE A 228 -5.42 -20.19 3.21
N LEU A 229 -6.51 -19.94 2.50
CA LEU A 229 -7.34 -20.97 1.89
C LEU A 229 -6.77 -21.42 0.54
N MET A 230 -6.37 -20.45 -0.30
CA MET A 230 -5.71 -20.72 -1.57
C MET A 230 -4.95 -19.49 -2.10
N LYS A 231 -4.04 -19.73 -3.06
CA LYS A 231 -3.37 -18.71 -3.86
C LYS A 231 -3.38 -19.19 -5.32
N ASP A 232 -4.08 -18.47 -6.20
CA ASP A 232 -4.13 -18.79 -7.64
C ASP A 232 -4.62 -17.56 -8.44
N LYS A 233 -4.83 -17.72 -9.74
CA LYS A 233 -5.47 -16.73 -10.60
C LYS A 233 -6.94 -16.55 -10.21
N ILE A 234 -7.46 -15.35 -10.40
CA ILE A 234 -8.85 -15.01 -10.03
C ILE A 234 -9.89 -15.93 -10.70
N SER A 235 -9.63 -16.43 -11.92
CA SER A 235 -10.52 -17.38 -12.60
C SER A 235 -10.72 -18.65 -11.79
N LYS A 236 -9.63 -19.25 -11.29
CA LYS A 236 -9.68 -20.46 -10.45
C LYS A 236 -10.24 -20.17 -9.05
N VAL A 237 -9.97 -19.00 -8.51
CA VAL A 237 -10.53 -18.56 -7.21
C VAL A 237 -12.06 -18.52 -7.27
N LYS A 238 -12.63 -17.99 -8.35
CA LYS A 238 -14.09 -17.89 -8.54
C LYS A 238 -14.80 -19.25 -8.67
N GLU A 239 -14.08 -20.27 -9.15
CA GLU A 239 -14.62 -21.63 -9.38
C GLU A 239 -14.40 -22.57 -8.18
N ASN A 240 -13.71 -22.11 -7.13
CA ASN A 240 -13.37 -22.97 -6.00
C ASN A 240 -14.51 -23.05 -4.99
N ASP A 241 -15.05 -24.25 -4.79
CA ASP A 241 -16.19 -24.49 -3.90
C ASP A 241 -15.96 -24.01 -2.46
N LYS A 242 -14.74 -24.20 -1.93
CA LYS A 242 -14.40 -23.73 -0.57
C LYS A 242 -14.40 -22.21 -0.46
N VAL A 243 -13.97 -21.50 -1.52
CA VAL A 243 -14.03 -20.04 -1.56
C VAL A 243 -15.48 -19.58 -1.61
N ILE A 244 -16.29 -20.20 -2.46
CA ILE A 244 -17.73 -19.92 -2.57
C ILE A 244 -18.42 -20.13 -1.21
N GLU A 245 -18.17 -21.26 -0.56
CA GLU A 245 -18.74 -21.57 0.77
C GLU A 245 -18.36 -20.52 1.83
N VAL A 246 -17.11 -20.07 1.84
CA VAL A 246 -16.62 -19.06 2.80
C VAL A 246 -17.27 -17.69 2.60
N TYR A 247 -17.62 -17.32 1.36
CA TYR A 247 -18.28 -16.05 1.06
C TYR A 247 -19.80 -16.09 1.21
N LEU A 248 -20.44 -17.22 0.89
CA LEU A 248 -21.90 -17.38 0.96
C LEU A 248 -22.38 -17.88 2.32
N GLY A 249 -21.47 -18.37 3.18
CA GLY A 249 -21.79 -19.06 4.43
C GLY A 249 -22.12 -20.54 4.16
N LYS A 250 -21.91 -21.38 5.19
CA LYS A 250 -22.43 -22.76 5.16
C LYS A 250 -23.95 -22.70 5.22
N ASN A 251 -24.63 -23.19 4.18
CA ASN A 251 -26.03 -23.52 4.25
C ASN A 251 -26.26 -24.66 5.26
#